data_a59927442af991ee45a49e4a2fe4ce79
#
_entry.id   a59927442af991ee45a49e4a2fe4ce79
#
_cell.length_a   1.000
_cell.length_b   1.000
_cell.length_c   1.000
_cell.angle_alpha   90.00
_cell.angle_beta   90.00
_cell.angle_gamma   90.00
#
_symmetry.space_group_name_H-M   'P 1'
#
loop_
_entity.id
_entity.type
_entity.pdbx_description
1 polymer ?
#
loop_
_entity_poly.entity_id
_entity_poly.type
_entity_poly.pdbx_seq_one_letter_code
_entity_poly.pdbx_strand_id
1 'polypeptide(L)'
;MRKIFILVSMVLAVTTVMGQTKTNVKAEKKVDVYYFHGAHRCPTCNAIEKETKALLESTFKKQLEDGTIKLNVLNHEEKKNKALVEKYEIWGSSLLLIDKNGKVVNLTDLGF
;
A
#
# COMPACT_ATOMS: atom_id res chain seq x y z
N MET A 1 -24.78 74.33 19.14
CA MET A 1 -23.92 73.22 19.55
C MET A 1 -24.65 71.88 19.31
N ARG A 2 -24.37 71.25 18.23
CA ARG A 2 -24.95 69.92 17.98
C ARG A 2 -23.81 69.00 17.59
N LYS A 3 -23.44 68.16 18.52
CA LYS A 3 -22.40 67.16 18.34
C LYS A 3 -23.00 66.03 17.50
N ILE A 4 -22.55 65.95 16.28
CA ILE A 4 -22.91 64.84 15.38
C ILE A 4 -21.98 63.67 15.74
N PHE A 5 -22.53 62.66 16.38
CA PHE A 5 -21.83 61.36 16.56
C PHE A 5 -21.93 60.61 15.25
N ILE A 6 -20.81 60.54 14.55
CA ILE A 6 -20.66 59.65 13.43
C ILE A 6 -20.29 58.28 14.00
N LEU A 7 -21.27 57.42 14.07
CA LEU A 7 -21.04 55.99 14.36
C LEU A 7 -20.44 55.37 13.08
N VAL A 8 -19.12 55.24 13.08
CA VAL A 8 -18.44 54.43 12.08
C VAL A 8 -18.68 52.97 12.46
N SER A 9 -19.66 52.42 11.81
CA SER A 9 -19.89 50.95 11.88
C SER A 9 -18.76 50.25 11.10
N MET A 10 -17.77 49.78 11.82
CA MET A 10 -16.70 48.96 11.28
C MET A 10 -17.22 47.54 11.08
N VAL A 11 -17.71 47.30 9.89
CA VAL A 11 -18.08 45.94 9.47
C VAL A 11 -16.77 45.13 9.32
N LEU A 12 -16.50 44.35 10.32
CA LEU A 12 -15.41 43.39 10.33
C LEU A 12 -15.83 42.23 9.41
N ALA A 13 -15.48 42.28 8.14
CA ALA A 13 -15.61 41.19 7.25
C ALA A 13 -14.63 40.07 7.67
N VAL A 14 -15.12 39.13 8.46
CA VAL A 14 -14.39 37.90 8.74
C VAL A 14 -14.46 37.06 7.49
N THR A 15 -13.47 37.18 6.62
CA THR A 15 -13.24 36.22 5.55
C THR A 15 -12.70 34.95 6.18
N THR A 16 -13.60 34.01 6.44
CA THR A 16 -13.20 32.64 6.75
C THR A 16 -12.56 32.06 5.50
N VAL A 17 -11.25 32.14 5.43
CA VAL A 17 -10.48 31.35 4.48
C VAL A 17 -10.63 29.90 4.92
N MET A 18 -11.57 29.18 4.34
CA MET A 18 -11.59 27.73 4.41
C MET A 18 -10.38 27.24 3.62
N GLY A 19 -9.27 27.12 4.32
CA GLY A 19 -8.10 26.39 3.84
C GLY A 19 -8.51 24.95 3.65
N GLN A 20 -8.85 24.59 2.40
CA GLN A 20 -8.90 23.19 2.03
C GLN A 20 -7.47 22.68 2.09
N THR A 21 -7.06 22.20 3.24
CA THR A 21 -5.93 21.30 3.34
C THR A 21 -6.31 20.07 2.53
N LYS A 22 -5.86 20.00 1.29
CA LYS A 22 -5.75 18.73 0.58
C LYS A 22 -4.75 17.92 1.37
N THR A 23 -5.23 17.25 2.40
CA THR A 23 -4.49 16.15 2.97
C THR A 23 -4.39 15.13 1.84
N ASN A 24 -3.23 15.07 1.21
CA ASN A 24 -2.82 13.89 0.47
C ASN A 24 -2.72 12.78 1.52
N VAL A 25 -3.86 12.20 1.83
CA VAL A 25 -3.90 10.93 2.55
C VAL A 25 -3.36 9.93 1.55
N LYS A 26 -2.04 9.78 1.54
CA LYS A 26 -1.40 8.63 0.94
C LYS A 26 -2.08 7.43 1.58
N ALA A 27 -2.87 6.68 0.79
CA ALA A 27 -3.60 5.53 1.30
C ALA A 27 -2.62 4.67 2.10
N GLU A 28 -2.91 4.48 3.38
CA GLU A 28 -2.02 3.74 4.26
C GLU A 28 -1.97 2.31 3.76
N LYS A 29 -0.78 1.87 3.39
CA LYS A 29 -0.52 0.51 2.97
C LYS A 29 -0.98 -0.46 4.06
N LYS A 30 -1.93 -1.33 3.75
CA LYS A 30 -2.50 -2.27 4.71
C LYS A 30 -1.95 -3.68 4.57
N VAL A 31 -1.63 -4.10 3.36
CA VAL A 31 -1.18 -5.46 3.07
C VAL A 31 -0.06 -5.46 2.03
N ASP A 32 1.02 -6.16 2.34
CA ASP A 32 2.04 -6.56 1.38
C ASP A 32 1.82 -8.01 0.96
N VAL A 33 1.76 -8.23 -0.34
CA VAL A 33 1.80 -9.56 -0.93
C VAL A 33 3.22 -9.80 -1.44
N TYR A 34 3.91 -10.78 -0.87
CA TYR A 34 5.23 -11.20 -1.31
C TYR A 34 5.16 -12.53 -2.02
N TYR A 35 5.60 -12.54 -3.26
CA TYR A 35 5.83 -13.76 -4.01
C TYR A 35 7.33 -13.92 -4.25
N PHE A 36 7.92 -14.90 -3.61
CA PHE A 36 9.32 -15.27 -3.79
C PHE A 36 9.44 -16.41 -4.80
N HIS A 37 10.35 -16.27 -5.74
CA HIS A 37 10.69 -17.30 -6.72
C HIS A 37 12.21 -17.49 -6.80
N GLY A 38 12.65 -18.62 -7.34
CA GLY A 38 14.06 -18.87 -7.64
C GLY A 38 14.45 -18.35 -9.03
N ALA A 39 15.73 -18.40 -9.36
CA ALA A 39 16.24 -18.09 -10.68
C ALA A 39 15.70 -19.07 -11.74
N HIS A 40 15.53 -20.34 -11.35
CA HIS A 40 14.90 -21.35 -12.18
C HIS A 40 13.38 -21.30 -12.03
N ARG A 41 12.69 -20.91 -13.12
CA ARG A 41 11.23 -20.75 -13.12
C ARG A 41 10.56 -22.04 -13.60
N CYS A 42 9.92 -22.76 -12.68
CA CYS A 42 9.12 -23.93 -13.02
C CYS A 42 7.72 -23.54 -13.53
N PRO A 43 7.01 -24.43 -14.26
CA PRO A 43 5.65 -24.13 -14.73
C PRO A 43 4.67 -23.78 -13.62
N THR A 44 4.73 -24.48 -12.47
CA THR A 44 3.90 -24.20 -11.29
C THR A 44 4.23 -22.82 -10.71
N CYS A 45 5.49 -22.47 -10.60
CA CYS A 45 5.92 -21.14 -10.11
C CYS A 45 5.35 -20.01 -10.98
N ASN A 46 5.43 -20.17 -12.30
CA ASN A 46 4.87 -19.20 -13.25
C ASN A 46 3.34 -19.14 -13.17
N ALA A 47 2.67 -20.27 -12.99
CA ALA A 47 1.22 -20.32 -12.84
C ALA A 47 0.75 -19.57 -11.58
N ILE A 48 1.38 -19.81 -10.45
CA ILE A 48 1.04 -19.14 -9.18
C ILE A 48 1.25 -17.64 -9.28
N GLU A 49 2.34 -17.17 -9.86
CA GLU A 49 2.56 -15.75 -10.09
C GLU A 49 1.47 -15.14 -10.96
N LYS A 50 1.15 -15.80 -12.07
CA LYS A 50 0.12 -15.36 -13.01
C LYS A 50 -1.26 -15.29 -12.35
N GLU A 51 -1.66 -16.33 -11.63
CA GLU A 51 -2.96 -16.39 -10.96
C GLU A 51 -3.05 -15.36 -9.83
N THR A 52 -1.98 -15.17 -9.06
CA THR A 52 -1.91 -14.15 -8.02
C THR A 52 -2.08 -12.75 -8.61
N LYS A 53 -1.38 -12.42 -9.68
CA LYS A 53 -1.53 -11.15 -10.39
C LYS A 53 -2.94 -10.98 -10.93
N ALA A 54 -3.49 -12.00 -11.59
CA ALA A 54 -4.85 -11.95 -12.16
C ALA A 54 -5.91 -11.74 -11.07
N LEU A 55 -5.81 -12.42 -9.94
CA LEU A 55 -6.72 -12.24 -8.81
C LEU A 55 -6.66 -10.83 -8.24
N LEU A 56 -5.47 -10.31 -8.01
CA LEU A 56 -5.28 -8.96 -7.48
C LEU A 56 -5.80 -7.89 -8.46
N GLU A 57 -5.53 -8.04 -9.73
CA GLU A 57 -5.98 -7.09 -10.77
C GLU A 57 -7.49 -7.15 -11.02
N SER A 58 -8.14 -8.32 -10.89
CA SER A 58 -9.57 -8.45 -11.09
C SER A 58 -10.40 -8.09 -9.85
N THR A 59 -10.02 -8.60 -8.69
CA THR A 59 -10.81 -8.49 -7.45
C THR A 59 -10.37 -7.30 -6.59
N PHE A 60 -9.07 -6.97 -6.59
CA PHE A 60 -8.47 -5.96 -5.72
C PHE A 60 -7.81 -4.81 -6.48
N LYS A 61 -8.24 -4.56 -7.72
CA LYS A 61 -7.68 -3.51 -8.57
C LYS A 61 -7.64 -2.15 -7.88
N LYS A 62 -8.72 -1.76 -7.23
CA LYS A 62 -8.80 -0.48 -6.52
C LYS A 62 -7.76 -0.38 -5.41
N GLN A 63 -7.58 -1.44 -4.63
CA GLN A 63 -6.61 -1.51 -3.54
C GLN A 63 -5.17 -1.51 -4.04
N LEU A 64 -4.91 -2.09 -5.22
CA LEU A 64 -3.60 -1.99 -5.89
C LEU A 64 -3.32 -0.57 -6.35
N GLU A 65 -4.30 0.11 -6.94
CA GLU A 65 -4.18 1.47 -7.47
C GLU A 65 -3.99 2.50 -6.35
N ASP A 66 -4.69 2.36 -5.24
CA ASP A 66 -4.61 3.29 -4.10
C ASP A 66 -3.44 2.98 -3.13
N GLY A 67 -2.71 1.89 -3.34
CA GLY A 67 -1.58 1.48 -2.52
C GLY A 67 -1.93 0.74 -1.23
N THR A 68 -3.19 0.39 -1.01
CA THR A 68 -3.63 -0.43 0.14
C THR A 68 -3.02 -1.83 0.11
N ILE A 69 -2.94 -2.41 -1.09
CA ILE A 69 -2.24 -3.68 -1.36
C ILE A 69 -1.05 -3.40 -2.26
N LYS A 70 0.10 -3.95 -1.91
CA LYS A 70 1.30 -3.91 -2.73
C LYS A 70 1.77 -5.33 -3.06
N LEU A 71 1.88 -5.64 -4.34
CA LEU A 71 2.48 -6.88 -4.80
C LEU A 71 3.99 -6.71 -4.99
N ASN A 72 4.75 -7.59 -4.36
CA ASN A 72 6.21 -7.67 -4.48
C ASN A 72 6.58 -9.05 -5.04
N VAL A 73 7.15 -9.08 -6.24
CA VAL A 73 7.66 -10.29 -6.86
C VAL A 73 9.18 -10.26 -6.79
N LEU A 74 9.78 -11.18 -6.04
CA LEU A 74 11.18 -11.16 -5.68
C LEU A 74 11.85 -12.50 -5.96
N ASN A 75 13.07 -12.46 -6.48
CA ASN A 75 13.92 -13.63 -6.58
C ASN A 75 14.66 -13.82 -5.24
N HIS A 76 14.40 -14.94 -4.54
CA HIS A 76 15.00 -15.21 -3.24
C HIS A 76 16.51 -15.51 -3.29
N GLU A 77 17.05 -15.82 -4.47
CA GLU A 77 18.47 -16.08 -4.67
C GLU A 77 19.30 -14.79 -4.88
N GLU A 78 18.64 -13.66 -5.14
CA GLU A 78 19.33 -12.40 -5.33
C GLU A 78 19.84 -11.81 -4.00
N LYS A 79 21.10 -11.39 -3.97
CA LYS A 79 21.73 -10.82 -2.77
C LYS A 79 20.99 -9.63 -2.18
N LYS A 80 20.38 -8.79 -3.02
CA LYS A 80 19.59 -7.62 -2.58
C LYS A 80 18.37 -8.00 -1.73
N ASN A 81 17.85 -9.22 -1.88
CA ASN A 81 16.68 -9.72 -1.18
C ASN A 81 17.04 -10.54 0.07
N LYS A 82 18.33 -10.74 0.34
CA LYS A 82 18.82 -11.59 1.44
C LYS A 82 18.19 -11.23 2.79
N ALA A 83 18.09 -9.96 3.13
CA ALA A 83 17.52 -9.52 4.40
C ALA A 83 16.04 -9.93 4.57
N LEU A 84 15.25 -9.86 3.49
CA LEU A 84 13.85 -10.31 3.50
C LEU A 84 13.75 -11.83 3.54
N VAL A 85 14.62 -12.52 2.81
CA VAL A 85 14.69 -13.99 2.80
C VAL A 85 14.97 -14.52 4.20
N GLU A 86 15.92 -13.95 4.91
CA GLU A 86 16.25 -14.31 6.29
C GLU A 86 15.13 -13.94 7.26
N LYS A 87 14.56 -12.74 7.14
CA LYS A 87 13.48 -12.24 8.00
C LYS A 87 12.24 -13.13 7.96
N TYR A 88 11.88 -13.61 6.79
CA TYR A 88 10.67 -14.41 6.58
C TYR A 88 10.95 -15.91 6.41
N GLU A 89 12.19 -16.32 6.67
CA GLU A 89 12.61 -17.74 6.61
C GLU A 89 12.25 -18.40 5.28
N ILE A 90 12.63 -17.75 4.17
CA ILE A 90 12.30 -18.22 2.81
C ILE A 90 13.32 -19.28 2.38
N TRP A 91 12.83 -20.48 2.10
CA TRP A 91 13.64 -21.61 1.65
C TRP A 91 13.46 -21.96 0.17
N GLY A 92 12.52 -21.36 -0.47
CA GLY A 92 12.18 -21.61 -1.88
C GLY A 92 11.06 -20.69 -2.35
N SER A 93 10.37 -21.09 -3.41
CA SER A 93 9.19 -20.35 -3.87
C SER A 93 8.15 -20.26 -2.77
N SER A 94 7.69 -19.05 -2.48
CA SER A 94 6.82 -18.79 -1.33
C SER A 94 5.85 -17.67 -1.61
N LEU A 95 4.64 -17.79 -1.07
CA LEU A 95 3.60 -16.76 -1.14
C LEU A 95 3.21 -16.32 0.26
N LEU A 96 3.46 -15.06 0.59
CA LEU A 96 3.18 -14.47 1.90
C LEU A 96 2.25 -13.27 1.80
N LEU A 97 1.36 -13.13 2.78
CA LEU A 97 0.64 -11.90 3.06
C LEU A 97 1.15 -11.30 4.37
N ILE A 98 1.47 -10.01 4.36
CA ILE A 98 1.96 -9.31 5.54
C ILE A 98 1.09 -8.09 5.77
N ASP A 99 0.45 -8.03 6.94
CA ASP A 99 -0.40 -6.91 7.30
C ASP A 99 0.42 -5.68 7.79
N LYS A 100 -0.26 -4.58 8.02
CA LYS A 100 0.37 -3.35 8.52
C LYS A 100 1.09 -3.49 9.86
N ASN A 101 0.71 -4.48 10.65
CA ASN A 101 1.31 -4.75 11.96
C ASN A 101 2.48 -5.75 11.89
N GLY A 102 2.81 -6.21 10.70
CA GLY A 102 3.86 -7.20 10.47
C GLY A 102 3.43 -8.65 10.67
N LYS A 103 2.12 -8.91 10.83
CA LYS A 103 1.60 -10.28 10.90
C LYS A 103 1.74 -10.96 9.55
N VAL A 104 2.39 -12.13 9.54
CA VAL A 104 2.64 -12.92 8.34
C VAL A 104 1.63 -14.05 8.24
N VAL A 105 0.98 -14.16 7.08
CA VAL A 105 0.18 -15.32 6.69
C VAL A 105 0.89 -16.01 5.55
N ASN A 106 1.36 -17.23 5.78
CA ASN A 106 2.04 -18.02 4.77
C ASN A 106 1.02 -18.84 3.97
N LEU A 107 0.94 -18.58 2.68
CA LEU A 107 0.04 -19.25 1.75
C LEU A 107 0.78 -20.23 0.82
N THR A 108 2.03 -20.52 1.09
CA THR A 108 2.87 -21.37 0.25
C THR A 108 2.24 -22.74 0.05
N ASP A 109 1.75 -23.36 1.11
CA ASP A 109 1.13 -24.70 1.04
C ASP A 109 -0.18 -24.75 0.25
N LEU A 110 -0.79 -23.58 -0.01
CA LEU A 110 -2.00 -23.50 -0.84
C LEU A 110 -1.67 -23.33 -2.33
N GLY A 111 -0.47 -22.86 -2.61
CA GLY A 111 -0.02 -22.54 -3.97
C GLY A 111 0.84 -23.63 -4.61
N PHE A 112 1.55 -24.41 -3.83
CA PHE A 112 2.55 -25.39 -4.31
C PHE A 112 2.23 -26.81 -3.88
#